data_86f711382a2eb340089c90a50ba2653e
#
_entry.id   86f711382a2eb340089c90a50ba2653e
#
_cell.length_a   1.000
_cell.length_b   1.000
_cell.length_c   1.000
_cell.angle_alpha   90.00
_cell.angle_beta   90.00
_cell.angle_gamma   90.00
#
_symmetry.space_group_name_H-M   'P 1'
#
loop_
_entity.id
_entity.type
_entity.pdbx_description
1 polymer ?
#
loop_
_entity_poly.entity_id
_entity_poly.type
_entity_poly.pdbx_seq_one_letter_code
_entity_poly.pdbx_strand_id
1 'polypeptide(L)'
;MSTARPILRLGKRDQGRLVSSDEFAEADFDEPWKYEREDGRLIVRAPAGEEHSEVAEDWRDWLGVYRVARPDIVQRVASEAWLRVDGGTDRIRDIGVYLRSDQPMSRRPDRVPDLMFEVVSEDKTSRDRDSIRKRAEYHRIGVREYVIIDRFHRVVTVLSHQPEGYSDRTLRADEVDLSPLLPGFSVRISEAFPD
;
A
#
# COMPACT_ATOMS: atom_id res chain seq x y z
N MET A 1 -30.35 -10.29 -26.77
CA MET A 1 -29.14 -11.13 -26.54
C MET A 1 -28.02 -10.19 -26.16
N SER A 2 -27.62 -10.16 -24.89
CA SER A 2 -26.47 -9.36 -24.42
C SER A 2 -25.21 -10.07 -24.86
N THR A 3 -24.49 -9.54 -25.85
CA THR A 3 -23.15 -10.02 -26.20
C THR A 3 -22.23 -9.63 -25.06
N ALA A 4 -21.80 -10.62 -24.26
CA ALA A 4 -20.78 -10.39 -23.26
C ALA A 4 -19.55 -9.75 -23.94
N ARG A 5 -19.09 -8.60 -23.46
CA ARG A 5 -17.84 -8.01 -23.93
C ARG A 5 -16.72 -9.01 -23.66
N PRO A 6 -15.81 -9.24 -24.62
CA PRO A 6 -14.66 -10.09 -24.37
C PRO A 6 -13.84 -9.46 -23.22
N ILE A 7 -13.46 -10.29 -22.24
CA ILE A 7 -12.62 -9.86 -21.11
C ILE A 7 -11.27 -9.42 -21.69
N LEU A 8 -10.85 -8.21 -21.36
CA LEU A 8 -9.54 -7.67 -21.75
C LEU A 8 -8.44 -8.43 -21.00
N ARG A 9 -7.49 -9.00 -21.72
CA ARG A 9 -6.30 -9.60 -21.13
C ARG A 9 -5.12 -8.66 -21.27
N LEU A 10 -4.45 -8.39 -20.13
CA LEU A 10 -3.33 -7.46 -20.04
C LEU A 10 -2.09 -8.19 -19.56
N GLY A 11 -0.98 -7.96 -20.26
CA GLY A 11 0.29 -8.59 -19.97
C GLY A 11 1.45 -7.58 -19.96
N LYS A 12 2.68 -8.08 -19.77
CA LYS A 12 3.89 -7.26 -19.76
C LYS A 12 4.04 -6.37 -21.00
N ARG A 13 3.57 -6.85 -22.16
CA ARG A 13 3.69 -6.12 -23.44
C ARG A 13 2.76 -4.91 -23.54
N ASP A 14 1.78 -4.81 -22.66
CA ASP A 14 0.83 -3.71 -22.61
C ASP A 14 1.32 -2.52 -21.74
N GLN A 15 2.57 -2.55 -21.26
CA GLN A 15 3.20 -1.43 -20.56
C GLN A 15 2.98 -0.12 -21.30
N GLY A 16 2.41 0.88 -20.60
CA GLY A 16 2.12 2.22 -21.14
C GLY A 16 0.84 2.32 -21.96
N ARG A 17 0.11 1.22 -22.17
CA ARG A 17 -1.20 1.21 -22.84
C ARG A 17 -2.20 2.05 -22.05
N LEU A 18 -3.01 2.84 -22.76
CA LEU A 18 -4.15 3.52 -22.15
C LEU A 18 -5.25 2.49 -21.83
N VAL A 19 -5.68 2.49 -20.57
CA VAL A 19 -6.71 1.59 -20.05
C VAL A 19 -7.64 2.40 -19.16
N SER A 20 -8.94 2.34 -19.43
CA SER A 20 -9.95 3.00 -18.59
C SER A 20 -10.06 2.32 -17.22
N SER A 21 -10.71 2.98 -16.27
CA SER A 21 -10.97 2.43 -14.94
C SER A 21 -11.76 1.12 -14.97
N ASP A 22 -12.77 1.08 -15.85
CA ASP A 22 -13.63 -0.09 -15.98
C ASP A 22 -12.91 -1.25 -16.67
N GLU A 23 -12.17 -0.96 -17.74
CA GLU A 23 -11.33 -1.97 -18.39
C GLU A 23 -10.29 -2.56 -17.46
N PHE A 24 -9.65 -1.72 -16.62
CA PHE A 24 -8.66 -2.19 -15.64
C PHE A 24 -9.31 -3.05 -14.55
N ALA A 25 -10.48 -2.65 -14.05
CA ALA A 25 -11.19 -3.38 -13.00
C ALA A 25 -11.74 -4.74 -13.47
N GLU A 26 -12.01 -4.89 -14.77
CA GLU A 26 -12.59 -6.10 -15.38
C GLU A 26 -11.55 -6.96 -16.12
N ALA A 27 -10.28 -6.50 -16.22
CA ALA A 27 -9.25 -7.19 -16.97
C ALA A 27 -8.77 -8.47 -16.27
N ASP A 28 -8.39 -9.45 -17.10
CA ASP A 28 -7.53 -10.54 -16.68
C ASP A 28 -6.07 -10.12 -16.82
N PHE A 29 -5.25 -10.45 -15.84
CA PHE A 29 -3.84 -10.07 -15.81
C PHE A 29 -2.93 -11.29 -15.91
N ASP A 30 -1.88 -11.18 -16.74
CA ASP A 30 -0.87 -12.23 -16.86
C ASP A 30 0.03 -12.26 -15.61
N GLU A 31 0.13 -13.43 -14.98
CA GLU A 31 1.10 -13.66 -13.90
C GLU A 31 2.54 -13.81 -14.44
N PRO A 32 3.56 -13.55 -13.62
CA PRO A 32 3.51 -13.15 -12.20
C PRO A 32 3.54 -11.63 -11.97
N TRP A 33 3.28 -10.83 -13.00
CA TRP A 33 3.43 -9.38 -12.98
C TRP A 33 2.41 -8.68 -12.07
N LYS A 34 2.80 -7.53 -11.52
CA LYS A 34 1.93 -6.61 -10.79
C LYS A 34 1.52 -5.47 -11.71
N TYR A 35 0.26 -5.07 -11.64
CA TYR A 35 -0.32 -4.08 -12.55
C TYR A 35 -0.92 -2.93 -11.77
N GLU A 36 -0.47 -1.73 -12.11
CA GLU A 36 -1.00 -0.47 -11.62
C GLU A 36 -1.50 0.35 -12.80
N ARG A 37 -2.20 1.42 -12.51
CA ARG A 37 -2.56 2.41 -13.50
C ARG A 37 -2.09 3.79 -13.03
N GLU A 38 -1.53 4.57 -13.96
CA GLU A 38 -1.00 5.91 -13.68
C GLU A 38 -1.37 6.84 -14.82
N ASP A 39 -2.16 7.88 -14.53
CA ASP A 39 -2.70 8.80 -15.53
C ASP A 39 -3.39 8.06 -16.70
N GLY A 40 -4.14 7.00 -16.41
CA GLY A 40 -4.80 6.15 -17.38
C GLY A 40 -3.91 5.16 -18.12
N ARG A 41 -2.61 5.13 -17.83
CA ARG A 41 -1.65 4.22 -18.47
C ARG A 41 -1.34 3.02 -17.58
N LEU A 42 -1.29 1.85 -18.19
CA LEU A 42 -0.89 0.62 -17.54
C LEU A 42 0.59 0.68 -17.15
N ILE A 43 0.88 0.44 -15.89
CA ILE A 43 2.22 0.27 -15.34
C ILE A 43 2.38 -1.18 -14.94
N VAL A 44 3.36 -1.85 -15.54
CA VAL A 44 3.67 -3.25 -15.26
C VAL A 44 4.95 -3.31 -14.42
N ARG A 45 4.85 -3.94 -13.25
CA ARG A 45 5.96 -4.08 -12.32
C ARG A 45 6.35 -5.55 -12.17
N ALA A 46 7.63 -5.79 -11.93
CA ALA A 46 8.08 -7.11 -11.52
C ALA A 46 7.47 -7.49 -10.15
N PRO A 47 7.32 -8.78 -9.88
CA PRO A 47 7.02 -9.24 -8.52
C PRO A 47 8.04 -8.69 -7.52
N ALA A 48 7.63 -8.54 -6.28
CA ALA A 48 8.55 -8.20 -5.19
C ALA A 48 9.64 -9.27 -5.05
N GLY A 49 10.85 -8.84 -4.72
CA GLY A 49 11.93 -9.78 -4.37
C GLY A 49 11.66 -10.43 -3.01
N GLU A 50 12.39 -11.52 -2.73
CA GLU A 50 12.23 -12.32 -1.51
C GLU A 50 12.37 -11.47 -0.24
N GLU A 51 13.46 -10.72 -0.09
CA GLU A 51 13.69 -9.85 1.07
C GLU A 51 12.60 -8.77 1.28
N HIS A 52 12.04 -8.22 0.19
CA HIS A 52 10.91 -7.30 0.29
C HIS A 52 9.68 -8.02 0.82
N SER A 53 9.42 -9.23 0.32
CA SER A 53 8.27 -10.04 0.70
C SER A 53 8.35 -10.46 2.16
N GLU A 54 9.52 -10.91 2.64
CA GLU A 54 9.74 -11.28 4.04
C GLU A 54 9.41 -10.10 4.98
N VAL A 55 9.98 -8.92 4.73
CA VAL A 55 9.68 -7.73 5.54
C VAL A 55 8.18 -7.39 5.52
N ALA A 56 7.55 -7.44 4.34
CA ALA A 56 6.13 -7.14 4.22
C ALA A 56 5.26 -8.17 4.97
N GLU A 57 5.64 -9.45 4.95
CA GLU A 57 4.96 -10.53 5.66
C GLU A 57 5.08 -10.38 7.19
N ASP A 58 6.26 -10.10 7.71
CA ASP A 58 6.48 -9.85 9.13
C ASP A 58 5.60 -8.71 9.64
N TRP A 59 5.62 -7.59 8.95
CA TRP A 59 4.78 -6.44 9.30
C TRP A 59 3.28 -6.76 9.23
N ARG A 60 2.85 -7.49 8.22
CA ARG A 60 1.47 -7.96 8.10
C ARG A 60 1.08 -8.84 9.26
N ASP A 61 1.95 -9.76 9.68
CA ASP A 61 1.68 -10.71 10.73
C ASP A 61 1.60 -10.01 12.10
N TRP A 62 2.51 -9.09 12.42
CA TRP A 62 2.42 -8.26 13.64
C TRP A 62 1.14 -7.43 13.69
N LEU A 63 0.78 -6.80 12.59
CA LEU A 63 -0.49 -6.08 12.48
C LEU A 63 -1.70 -7.02 12.58
N GLY A 64 -1.58 -8.24 12.08
CA GLY A 64 -2.58 -9.28 12.19
C GLY A 64 -2.80 -9.72 13.64
N VAL A 65 -1.71 -9.97 14.38
CA VAL A 65 -1.74 -10.28 15.82
C VAL A 65 -2.36 -9.12 16.60
N TYR A 66 -1.92 -7.89 16.34
CA TYR A 66 -2.49 -6.70 16.97
C TYR A 66 -3.99 -6.57 16.70
N ARG A 67 -4.45 -6.78 15.47
CA ARG A 67 -5.88 -6.75 15.12
C ARG A 67 -6.70 -7.76 15.90
N VAL A 68 -6.17 -8.96 16.14
CA VAL A 68 -6.86 -10.00 16.93
C VAL A 68 -6.92 -9.59 18.40
N ALA A 69 -5.86 -8.98 18.93
CA ALA A 69 -5.81 -8.50 20.32
C ALA A 69 -6.64 -7.21 20.54
N ARG A 70 -6.76 -6.37 19.50
CA ARG A 70 -7.45 -5.07 19.57
C ARG A 70 -8.51 -4.93 18.48
N PRO A 71 -9.54 -5.79 18.48
CA PRO A 71 -10.64 -5.73 17.52
C PRO A 71 -11.52 -4.47 17.67
N ASP A 72 -11.39 -3.77 18.79
CA ASP A 72 -11.97 -2.47 19.08
C ASP A 72 -11.31 -1.34 18.29
N ILE A 73 -10.04 -1.49 17.88
CA ILE A 73 -9.27 -0.48 17.14
C ILE A 73 -9.20 -0.84 15.66
N VAL A 74 -8.73 -2.05 15.34
CA VAL A 74 -8.50 -2.46 13.96
C VAL A 74 -9.62 -3.35 13.45
N GLN A 75 -10.28 -2.90 12.39
CA GLN A 75 -11.31 -3.65 11.71
C GLN A 75 -10.73 -4.67 10.74
N ARG A 76 -9.70 -4.25 9.95
CA ARG A 76 -9.10 -5.09 8.91
C ARG A 76 -7.65 -4.72 8.66
N VAL A 77 -6.84 -5.73 8.35
CA VAL A 77 -5.54 -5.62 7.68
C VAL A 77 -5.67 -6.30 6.32
N ALA A 78 -5.22 -5.65 5.26
CA ALA A 78 -5.28 -6.16 3.89
C ALA A 78 -3.93 -5.95 3.19
N SER A 79 -3.45 -6.98 2.50
CA SER A 79 -2.18 -6.95 1.76
C SER A 79 -2.43 -7.01 0.25
N GLU A 80 -1.47 -6.51 -0.52
CA GLU A 80 -1.41 -6.60 -1.99
C GLU A 80 -2.74 -6.29 -2.70
N ALA A 81 -3.46 -5.29 -2.23
CA ALA A 81 -4.75 -4.94 -2.79
C ALA A 81 -4.69 -3.61 -3.54
N TRP A 82 -5.46 -3.53 -4.62
CA TRP A 82 -5.61 -2.29 -5.36
C TRP A 82 -6.27 -1.22 -4.51
N LEU A 83 -5.80 0.00 -4.70
CA LEU A 83 -6.36 1.22 -4.17
C LEU A 83 -6.58 2.20 -5.30
N ARG A 84 -7.80 2.66 -5.47
CA ARG A 84 -8.11 3.75 -6.40
C ARG A 84 -7.73 5.08 -5.77
N VAL A 85 -6.80 5.75 -6.42
CA VAL A 85 -6.35 7.09 -6.01
C VAL A 85 -7.23 8.17 -6.65
N ASP A 86 -7.57 7.98 -7.94
CA ASP A 86 -8.47 8.83 -8.71
C ASP A 86 -8.98 8.10 -9.96
N GLY A 87 -9.66 8.84 -10.86
CA GLY A 87 -10.21 8.26 -12.10
C GLY A 87 -9.16 7.69 -13.06
N GLY A 88 -7.89 8.07 -12.93
CA GLY A 88 -6.77 7.64 -13.79
C GLY A 88 -5.71 6.79 -13.08
N THR A 89 -5.73 6.71 -11.77
CA THR A 89 -4.64 6.11 -10.99
C THR A 89 -5.15 5.04 -10.04
N ASP A 90 -4.64 3.83 -10.20
CA ASP A 90 -4.83 2.70 -9.29
C ASP A 90 -3.45 2.17 -8.87
N ARG A 91 -3.23 2.00 -7.56
CA ARG A 91 -1.99 1.52 -6.94
C ARG A 91 -2.18 0.16 -6.29
N ILE A 92 -1.13 -0.64 -6.25
CA ILE A 92 -1.05 -1.79 -5.34
C ILE A 92 -0.31 -1.31 -4.09
N ARG A 93 -0.92 -1.53 -2.93
CA ARG A 93 -0.30 -1.27 -1.64
C ARG A 93 0.23 -2.56 -1.03
N ASP A 94 1.33 -2.49 -0.31
CA ASP A 94 1.84 -3.67 0.39
C ASP A 94 0.91 -4.05 1.54
N ILE A 95 0.61 -3.11 2.49
CA ILE A 95 -0.33 -3.36 3.57
C ILE A 95 -1.22 -2.14 3.82
N GLY A 96 -2.52 -2.37 3.97
CA GLY A 96 -3.49 -1.34 4.39
C GLY A 96 -4.18 -1.74 5.69
N VAL A 97 -4.21 -0.84 6.67
CA VAL A 97 -4.91 -1.00 7.93
C VAL A 97 -6.15 -0.12 7.96
N TYR A 98 -7.27 -0.73 8.27
CA TYR A 98 -8.57 -0.06 8.41
C TYR A 98 -8.98 -0.06 9.87
N LEU A 99 -9.14 1.12 10.43
CA LEU A 99 -9.58 1.28 11.79
C LEU A 99 -11.08 1.04 11.92
N ARG A 100 -11.50 0.73 13.13
CA ARG A 100 -12.92 0.54 13.45
C ARG A 100 -13.69 1.84 13.23
N SER A 101 -14.76 1.75 12.49
CA SER A 101 -15.71 2.83 12.27
C SER A 101 -17.12 2.25 12.16
N ASP A 102 -18.13 3.08 12.34
CA ASP A 102 -19.54 2.70 12.17
C ASP A 102 -19.94 2.52 10.70
N GLN A 103 -19.03 2.85 9.78
CA GLN A 103 -19.26 2.68 8.35
C GLN A 103 -19.10 1.22 7.93
N PRO A 104 -20.04 0.67 7.15
CA PRO A 104 -19.92 -0.69 6.65
C PRO A 104 -18.68 -0.87 5.78
N MET A 105 -17.99 -2.00 5.92
CA MET A 105 -16.85 -2.36 5.09
C MET A 105 -17.26 -2.47 3.62
N SER A 106 -16.92 -1.48 2.82
CA SER A 106 -16.95 -1.64 1.36
C SER A 106 -15.90 -2.68 0.94
N ARG A 107 -16.26 -3.57 -0.01
CA ARG A 107 -15.31 -4.51 -0.64
C ARG A 107 -14.63 -3.91 -1.87
N ARG A 108 -14.88 -2.65 -2.17
CA ARG A 108 -14.39 -1.97 -3.36
C ARG A 108 -12.98 -1.40 -3.15
N PRO A 109 -12.20 -1.25 -4.21
CA PRO A 109 -10.88 -0.60 -4.15
C PRO A 109 -10.95 0.88 -3.76
N ASP A 110 -12.16 1.45 -3.71
CA ASP A 110 -12.38 2.86 -3.37
C ASP A 110 -12.30 3.16 -1.88
N ARG A 111 -12.23 2.13 -1.01
CA ARG A 111 -12.07 2.37 0.42
C ARG A 111 -10.60 2.67 0.73
N VAL A 112 -10.35 3.88 1.18
CA VAL A 112 -9.03 4.33 1.63
C VAL A 112 -8.71 3.71 2.99
N PRO A 113 -7.54 3.07 3.18
CA PRO A 113 -7.08 2.63 4.50
C PRO A 113 -6.74 3.84 5.38
N ASP A 114 -6.89 3.69 6.69
CA ASP A 114 -6.47 4.72 7.66
C ASP A 114 -4.95 4.81 7.75
N LEU A 115 -4.27 3.65 7.78
CA LEU A 115 -2.82 3.57 7.70
C LEU A 115 -2.41 2.73 6.49
N MET A 116 -1.33 3.14 5.85
CA MET A 116 -0.73 2.44 4.73
C MET A 116 0.74 2.17 5.00
N PHE A 117 1.19 0.96 4.72
CA PHE A 117 2.57 0.54 4.89
C PHE A 117 3.13 0.13 3.52
N GLU A 118 4.31 0.60 3.20
CA GLU A 118 5.03 0.27 1.97
C GLU A 118 6.48 -0.03 2.30
N VAL A 119 6.98 -1.16 1.79
CA VAL A 119 8.38 -1.55 1.90
C VAL A 119 9.14 -0.98 0.70
N VAL A 120 10.28 -0.35 0.97
CA VAL A 120 11.10 0.26 -0.09
C VAL A 120 11.65 -0.80 -1.04
N SER A 121 11.37 -0.65 -2.34
CA SER A 121 11.86 -1.53 -3.41
C SER A 121 13.34 -1.28 -3.74
N GLU A 122 14.01 -2.26 -4.41
CA GLU A 122 15.43 -2.15 -4.80
C GLU A 122 15.69 -1.10 -5.88
N ASP A 123 14.75 -0.92 -6.80
CA ASP A 123 14.94 0.00 -7.93
C ASP A 123 15.01 1.46 -7.46
N LYS A 124 16.22 2.02 -7.51
CA LYS A 124 16.52 3.37 -7.05
C LYS A 124 15.76 4.46 -7.83
N THR A 125 15.49 4.24 -9.11
CA THR A 125 14.77 5.21 -9.96
C THR A 125 13.29 5.23 -9.63
N SER A 126 12.72 4.10 -9.25
CA SER A 126 11.35 3.99 -8.74
C SER A 126 11.21 4.58 -7.34
N ARG A 127 12.23 4.41 -6.47
CA ARG A 127 12.17 4.86 -5.07
C ARG A 127 11.91 6.36 -4.90
N ASP A 128 12.70 7.19 -5.55
CA ASP A 128 12.65 8.64 -5.34
C ASP A 128 11.39 9.24 -5.97
N ARG A 129 11.04 8.79 -7.18
CA ARG A 129 9.85 9.25 -7.88
C ARG A 129 8.57 8.73 -7.24
N ASP A 130 8.53 7.43 -6.91
CA ASP A 130 7.35 6.79 -6.34
C ASP A 130 7.07 7.29 -4.91
N SER A 131 8.11 7.51 -4.09
CA SER A 131 7.93 8.01 -2.72
C SER A 131 7.34 9.43 -2.70
N ILE A 132 7.82 10.34 -3.55
CA ILE A 132 7.31 11.71 -3.65
C ILE A 132 5.87 11.71 -4.20
N ARG A 133 5.63 10.95 -5.27
CA ARG A 133 4.31 10.90 -5.92
C ARG A 133 3.27 10.21 -5.05
N LYS A 134 3.57 9.03 -4.52
CA LYS A 134 2.68 8.30 -3.61
C LYS A 134 2.36 9.11 -2.35
N ARG A 135 3.35 9.85 -1.81
CA ARG A 135 3.14 10.75 -0.67
C ARG A 135 2.04 11.78 -0.96
N ALA A 136 2.09 12.44 -2.11
CA ALA A 136 1.08 13.42 -2.52
C ALA A 136 -0.27 12.76 -2.82
N GLU A 137 -0.27 11.62 -3.50
CA GLU A 137 -1.45 10.84 -3.84
C GLU A 137 -2.19 10.39 -2.57
N TYR A 138 -1.48 9.78 -1.61
CA TYR A 138 -2.06 9.23 -0.39
C TYR A 138 -2.54 10.33 0.56
N HIS A 139 -1.82 11.46 0.63
CA HIS A 139 -2.30 12.63 1.35
C HIS A 139 -3.63 13.13 0.78
N ARG A 140 -3.72 13.29 -0.54
CA ARG A 140 -4.90 13.80 -1.24
C ARG A 140 -6.15 12.93 -1.01
N ILE A 141 -5.99 11.61 -0.92
CA ILE A 141 -7.11 10.69 -0.68
C ILE A 141 -7.43 10.48 0.80
N GLY A 142 -6.68 11.11 1.71
CA GLY A 142 -6.94 11.12 3.14
C GLY A 142 -6.40 9.93 3.92
N VAL A 143 -5.33 9.27 3.46
CA VAL A 143 -4.59 8.30 4.27
C VAL A 143 -4.04 9.03 5.50
N ARG A 144 -4.45 8.60 6.69
CA ARG A 144 -4.11 9.30 7.95
C ARG A 144 -2.65 9.14 8.32
N GLU A 145 -2.10 7.95 8.10
CA GLU A 145 -0.67 7.70 8.25
C GLU A 145 -0.14 6.84 7.10
N TYR A 146 0.98 7.27 6.55
CA TYR A 146 1.72 6.53 5.54
C TYR A 146 3.07 6.12 6.11
N VAL A 147 3.30 4.83 6.24
CA VAL A 147 4.49 4.24 6.87
C VAL A 147 5.39 3.67 5.78
N ILE A 148 6.60 4.20 5.71
CA ILE A 148 7.63 3.76 4.77
C ILE A 148 8.65 2.92 5.53
N ILE A 149 8.81 1.65 5.14
CA ILE A 149 9.72 0.69 5.74
C ILE A 149 10.95 0.60 4.84
N ASP A 150 12.02 1.28 5.23
CA ASP A 150 13.27 1.30 4.47
C ASP A 150 14.25 0.24 5.01
N ARG A 151 14.24 -0.93 4.35
CA ARG A 151 15.11 -2.06 4.70
C ARG A 151 16.60 -1.79 4.41
N PHE A 152 16.92 -0.89 3.47
CA PHE A 152 18.31 -0.56 3.11
C PHE A 152 19.00 0.31 4.16
N HIS A 153 18.25 1.23 4.77
CA HIS A 153 18.74 2.09 5.84
C HIS A 153 18.32 1.62 7.23
N ARG A 154 17.54 0.52 7.31
CA ARG A 154 16.98 -0.06 8.55
C ARG A 154 16.26 1.00 9.39
N VAL A 155 15.37 1.74 8.75
CA VAL A 155 14.55 2.79 9.37
C VAL A 155 13.10 2.68 8.95
N VAL A 156 12.21 3.17 9.79
CA VAL A 156 10.78 3.32 9.49
C VAL A 156 10.41 4.78 9.57
N THR A 157 9.85 5.33 8.51
CA THR A 157 9.37 6.70 8.50
C THR A 157 7.84 6.71 8.53
N VAL A 158 7.29 7.37 9.55
CA VAL A 158 5.84 7.58 9.68
C VAL A 158 5.50 8.98 9.20
N LEU A 159 4.66 9.06 8.21
CA LEU A 159 4.14 10.27 7.61
C LEU A 159 2.72 10.48 8.13
N SER A 160 2.52 11.43 9.04
CA SER A 160 1.21 11.73 9.66
C SER A 160 0.52 12.87 8.92
N HIS A 161 -0.75 12.65 8.54
CA HIS A 161 -1.54 13.60 7.76
C HIS A 161 -1.78 14.92 8.51
N GLN A 162 -1.45 16.03 7.86
CA GLN A 162 -1.73 17.38 8.30
C GLN A 162 -2.47 18.14 7.19
N PRO A 163 -3.15 19.25 7.46
CA PRO A 163 -3.88 20.00 6.42
C PRO A 163 -3.03 20.40 5.20
N GLU A 164 -1.75 20.68 5.40
CA GLU A 164 -0.85 21.19 4.36
C GLU A 164 0.09 20.12 3.77
N GLY A 165 -0.04 18.85 4.19
CA GLY A 165 0.81 17.74 3.77
C GLY A 165 1.07 16.78 4.91
N TYR A 166 2.03 15.88 4.73
CA TYR A 166 2.46 14.97 5.78
C TYR A 166 3.59 15.59 6.63
N SER A 167 3.50 15.43 7.95
CA SER A 167 4.64 15.59 8.85
C SER A 167 5.36 14.25 9.02
N ASP A 168 6.70 14.29 9.05
CA ASP A 168 7.55 13.09 9.04
C ASP A 168 8.15 12.83 10.42
N ARG A 169 8.18 11.55 10.83
CA ARG A 169 8.95 11.07 11.97
C ARG A 169 9.67 9.78 11.57
N THR A 170 10.99 9.77 11.63
CA THR A 170 11.80 8.59 11.34
C THR A 170 12.18 7.88 12.63
N LEU A 171 11.84 6.60 12.73
CA LEU A 171 12.15 5.70 13.82
C LEU A 171 13.41 4.90 13.53
N ARG A 172 14.27 4.71 14.53
CA ARG A 172 15.54 4.00 14.41
C ARG A 172 15.76 3.07 15.61
N ALA A 173 16.47 1.99 15.38
CA ALA A 173 17.01 1.07 16.41
C ALA A 173 15.99 0.73 17.53
N ASP A 174 16.13 1.34 18.69
CA ASP A 174 15.38 0.97 19.89
C ASP A 174 14.00 1.64 20.03
N GLU A 175 13.60 2.45 19.06
CA GLU A 175 12.26 3.06 19.08
C GLU A 175 11.19 2.01 18.79
N VAL A 176 10.10 2.04 19.54
CA VAL A 176 9.09 0.98 19.52
C VAL A 176 7.66 1.47 19.22
N ASP A 177 7.32 2.72 19.59
CA ASP A 177 5.98 3.25 19.41
C ASP A 177 5.78 3.79 18.00
N LEU A 178 5.07 3.02 17.17
CA LEU A 178 4.89 3.36 15.78
C LEU A 178 3.90 4.53 15.59
N SER A 179 2.70 4.43 16.17
CA SER A 179 1.58 5.29 15.81
C SER A 179 0.59 5.49 16.95
N PRO A 180 0.12 6.72 17.21
CA PRO A 180 -0.98 6.97 18.13
C PRO A 180 -2.31 6.40 17.65
N LEU A 181 -2.44 6.06 16.36
CA LEU A 181 -3.63 5.40 15.81
C LEU A 181 -3.69 3.92 16.16
N LEU A 182 -2.56 3.33 16.58
CA LEU A 182 -2.43 1.94 17.00
C LEU A 182 -1.86 1.87 18.43
N PRO A 183 -2.60 2.36 19.45
CA PRO A 183 -2.09 2.45 20.82
C PRO A 183 -1.71 1.08 21.38
N GLY A 184 -0.45 0.96 21.81
CA GLY A 184 0.15 -0.29 22.29
C GLY A 184 0.64 -1.23 21.20
N PHE A 185 0.57 -0.84 19.93
CA PHE A 185 1.31 -1.51 18.87
C PHE A 185 2.76 -1.03 18.89
N SER A 186 3.65 -1.91 19.27
CA SER A 186 5.08 -1.61 19.36
C SER A 186 5.89 -2.67 18.61
N VAL A 187 6.80 -2.20 17.78
CA VAL A 187 7.78 -3.03 17.07
C VAL A 187 9.15 -2.42 17.31
N ARG A 188 10.08 -3.18 17.85
CA ARG A 188 11.46 -2.72 17.97
C ARG A 188 12.05 -2.62 16.57
N ILE A 189 12.44 -1.42 16.14
CA ILE A 189 12.86 -1.18 14.75
C ILE A 189 14.11 -2.00 14.39
N SER A 190 15.00 -2.28 15.32
CA SER A 190 16.14 -3.20 15.08
C SER A 190 15.73 -4.63 14.74
N GLU A 191 14.55 -5.06 15.17
CA GLU A 191 13.98 -6.40 14.92
C GLU A 191 13.06 -6.45 13.69
N ALA A 192 12.75 -5.27 13.13
CA ALA A 192 11.82 -5.11 11.99
C ALA A 192 12.44 -5.44 10.62
N PHE A 193 13.71 -5.85 10.63
CA PHE A 193 14.45 -6.15 9.40
C PHE A 193 15.26 -7.43 9.58
N PRO A 194 15.21 -8.36 8.63
CA PRO A 194 16.06 -9.57 8.65
C PRO A 194 17.56 -9.19 8.66
N ASP A 195 18.38 -10.11 9.14
CA ASP A 195 19.84 -9.96 9.20
C ASP A 195 20.49 -10.10 7.80
#